data_8011c062ba1f17d086d580f38b844086
#
_entry.id   8011c062ba1f17d086d580f38b844086
#
_cell.length_a   1.000
_cell.length_b   1.000
_cell.length_c   1.000
_cell.angle_alpha   90.00
_cell.angle_beta   90.00
_cell.angle_gamma   90.00
#
_symmetry.space_group_name_H-M   'P 1'
#
loop_
_entity.id
_entity.type
_entity.pdbx_description
1 polymer ?
#
loop_
_entity_poly.entity_id
_entity_poly.type
_entity_poly.pdbx_seq_one_letter_code
_entity_poly.pdbx_strand_id
1 'polypeptide(L)'
;MSAFGREVAPRIFVDRHSKAGVAVIALVREDEFLLAQSVIPEWREYSSYQEWRESREGFELGLAMAGVDVKTPTVLLTRFIDWCDETKTRPGERALEAFAARSYDLWPVRDDAAGALGQKRH
;
A
#
# COMPACT_ATOMS: atom_id res chain seq x y z
N MET A 1 -4.15 -16.21 -15.85
CA MET A 1 -4.13 -15.92 -15.67
C MET A 1 -4.02 -15.14 -15.12
N SER A 2 -3.91 -14.97 -15.01
CA SER A 2 -4.01 -13.87 -14.67
C SER A 2 -3.33 -13.41 -13.54
N ALA A 3 -3.00 -12.25 -13.44
CA ALA A 3 -2.35 -11.71 -12.35
C ALA A 3 -3.30 -11.43 -11.24
N PHE A 4 -4.54 -11.70 -11.44
CA PHE A 4 -5.47 -11.45 -10.45
C PHE A 4 -5.14 -11.98 -9.13
N GLY A 5 -4.73 -13.14 -9.04
CA GLY A 5 -4.49 -13.75 -7.78
C GLY A 5 -3.29 -13.23 -7.08
N ARG A 6 -2.48 -12.45 -7.77
CA ARG A 6 -1.32 -11.96 -7.18
C ARG A 6 -1.42 -10.57 -6.70
N GLU A 7 -2.46 -9.87 -7.06
CA GLU A 7 -2.59 -8.51 -6.65
C GLU A 7 -2.94 -8.45 -5.19
N VAL A 8 -2.31 -7.56 -4.48
CA VAL A 8 -2.52 -7.42 -3.05
C VAL A 8 -3.37 -6.19 -2.82
N ALA A 9 -4.51 -6.38 -2.19
CA ALA A 9 -5.41 -5.27 -1.92
C ALA A 9 -4.76 -4.32 -0.91
N PRO A 10 -5.01 -3.04 -1.04
CA PRO A 10 -4.46 -2.09 -0.10
C PRO A 10 -4.99 -2.31 1.31
N ARG A 11 -4.18 -1.97 2.27
CA ARG A 11 -4.57 -2.08 3.65
C ARG A 11 -5.44 -0.92 4.03
N ILE A 12 -6.30 -1.12 5.01
CA ILE A 12 -7.14 -0.08 5.55
C ILE A 12 -6.52 0.40 6.84
N PHE A 13 -6.42 1.69 7.00
CA PHE A 13 -5.88 2.29 8.19
C PHE A 13 -6.99 3.04 8.92
N VAL A 14 -6.73 3.47 10.13
CA VAL A 14 -7.66 4.25 10.90
C VAL A 14 -7.09 5.64 11.06
N ASP A 15 -7.92 6.64 10.80
CA ASP A 15 -7.52 8.00 11.07
C ASP A 15 -7.54 8.14 12.57
N ARG A 16 -6.39 8.45 13.15
CA ARG A 16 -6.22 8.54 14.56
C ARG A 16 -7.20 9.47 15.22
N HIS A 17 -7.57 10.54 14.57
CA HIS A 17 -8.44 11.53 15.16
C HIS A 17 -9.92 11.26 14.95
N SER A 18 -10.29 10.67 13.84
CA SER A 18 -11.70 10.46 13.54
C SER A 18 -12.11 9.01 13.56
N LYS A 19 -11.15 8.12 13.58
CA LYS A 19 -11.40 6.68 13.53
C LYS A 19 -12.09 6.22 12.27
N ALA A 20 -12.06 7.03 11.24
CA ALA A 20 -12.62 6.62 9.97
C ALA A 20 -11.65 5.69 9.27
N GLY A 21 -12.16 4.80 8.45
CA GLY A 21 -11.32 3.93 7.65
C GLY A 21 -10.66 4.69 6.51
N VAL A 22 -9.38 4.53 6.35
CA VAL A 22 -8.60 5.20 5.34
C VAL A 22 -7.73 4.17 4.65
N ALA A 23 -7.72 4.17 3.34
CA ALA A 23 -6.83 3.31 2.58
C ALA A 23 -5.72 4.17 1.99
N VAL A 24 -4.50 3.66 2.03
CA VAL A 24 -3.37 4.36 1.44
C VAL A 24 -2.90 3.53 0.26
N ILE A 25 -2.90 4.13 -0.92
CA ILE A 25 -2.38 3.50 -2.11
C ILE A 25 -1.16 4.30 -2.50
N ALA A 26 0.02 3.80 -2.17
CA ALA A 26 1.24 4.53 -2.42
C ALA A 26 1.59 4.48 -3.88
N LEU A 27 1.92 5.61 -4.45
CA LEU A 27 2.30 5.69 -5.85
C LEU A 27 3.76 6.07 -5.95
N VAL A 28 4.39 5.69 -7.05
CA VAL A 28 5.75 6.11 -7.34
C VAL A 28 5.73 6.80 -8.69
N ARG A 29 6.76 7.57 -8.96
CA ARG A 29 6.87 8.30 -10.22
C ARG A 29 7.24 7.34 -11.33
N GLU A 30 6.86 7.69 -12.54
CA GLU A 30 7.16 6.85 -13.68
C GLU A 30 8.64 6.62 -13.83
N ASP A 31 9.46 7.64 -13.60
CA ASP A 31 10.89 7.51 -13.76
C ASP A 31 11.54 6.67 -12.67
N GLU A 32 10.79 6.30 -11.63
CA GLU A 32 11.30 5.43 -10.59
C GLU A 32 10.70 4.03 -10.66
N PHE A 33 9.82 3.79 -11.63
CA PHE A 33 9.08 2.54 -11.64
C PHE A 33 9.95 1.30 -11.84
N LEU A 34 10.97 1.39 -12.69
CA LEU A 34 11.81 0.23 -12.89
C LEU A 34 12.59 -0.10 -11.63
N LEU A 35 13.05 0.91 -10.91
CA LEU A 35 13.73 0.67 -9.65
C LEU A 35 12.73 0.10 -8.65
N ALA A 36 11.52 0.61 -8.65
CA ALA A 36 10.50 0.12 -7.74
C ALA A 36 10.24 -1.36 -7.99
N GLN A 37 10.19 -1.78 -9.24
CA GLN A 37 9.96 -3.18 -9.55
C GLN A 37 11.11 -4.05 -9.05
N SER A 38 12.30 -3.51 -8.98
CA SER A 38 13.44 -4.29 -8.54
C SER A 38 13.43 -4.49 -7.03
N VAL A 39 12.77 -3.62 -6.27
CA VAL A 39 12.75 -3.74 -4.81
C VAL A 39 11.40 -4.17 -4.25
N ILE A 40 10.33 -4.09 -5.03
CA ILE A 40 9.01 -4.50 -4.59
C ILE A 40 8.59 -5.70 -5.41
N PRO A 41 8.76 -6.90 -4.87
CA PRO A 41 8.55 -8.11 -5.66
C PRO A 41 7.15 -8.23 -6.25
N GLU A 42 6.15 -7.74 -5.55
CA GLU A 42 4.78 -7.85 -6.02
C GLU A 42 4.56 -7.10 -7.31
N TRP A 43 5.40 -6.12 -7.62
CA TRP A 43 5.20 -5.29 -8.81
C TRP A 43 5.89 -5.83 -10.05
N ARG A 44 6.63 -6.91 -9.93
CA ARG A 44 7.35 -7.45 -11.08
C ARG A 44 6.44 -8.01 -12.14
N GLU A 45 5.19 -8.27 -11.80
CA GLU A 45 4.26 -8.79 -12.74
C GLU A 45 3.74 -7.77 -13.73
N TYR A 46 3.87 -6.50 -13.45
CA TYR A 46 3.33 -5.49 -14.35
C TYR A 46 4.30 -5.25 -15.48
N SER A 47 3.80 -5.21 -16.70
CA SER A 47 4.65 -5.05 -17.86
C SER A 47 4.98 -3.60 -18.16
N SER A 48 4.26 -2.67 -17.57
CA SER A 48 4.51 -1.25 -17.78
C SER A 48 4.03 -0.42 -16.63
N TYR A 49 4.53 0.80 -16.56
CA TYR A 49 4.07 1.75 -15.57
C TYR A 49 2.58 2.02 -15.76
N GLN A 50 2.13 2.09 -17.00
CA GLN A 50 0.73 2.35 -17.29
C GLN A 50 -0.14 1.22 -16.73
N GLU A 51 0.24 -0.02 -16.92
CA GLU A 51 -0.51 -1.14 -16.43
C GLU A 51 -0.61 -1.08 -14.91
N TRP A 52 0.51 -0.76 -14.25
CA TRP A 52 0.55 -0.66 -12.80
C TRP A 52 -0.36 0.46 -12.33
N ARG A 53 -0.32 1.62 -13.00
CA ARG A 53 -1.14 2.75 -12.61
C ARG A 53 -2.63 2.42 -12.75
N GLU A 54 -3.00 1.70 -13.79
CA GLU A 54 -4.39 1.34 -13.99
C GLU A 54 -4.87 0.42 -12.88
N SER A 55 -3.99 -0.46 -12.41
CA SER A 55 -4.32 -1.33 -11.31
C SER A 55 -4.55 -0.51 -10.04
N ARG A 56 -3.70 0.49 -9.79
CA ARG A 56 -3.85 1.34 -8.60
C ARG A 56 -5.17 2.13 -8.68
N GLU A 57 -5.49 2.63 -9.86
CA GLU A 57 -6.72 3.38 -10.05
C GLU A 57 -7.94 2.50 -9.82
N GLY A 58 -7.86 1.24 -10.22
CA GLY A 58 -8.94 0.32 -9.99
C GLY A 58 -9.20 0.09 -8.50
N PHE A 59 -8.13 -0.06 -7.72
CA PHE A 59 -8.28 -0.22 -6.29
C PHE A 59 -8.88 1.06 -5.69
N GLU A 60 -8.39 2.21 -6.12
CA GLU A 60 -8.87 3.47 -5.60
C GLU A 60 -10.37 3.63 -5.84
N LEU A 61 -10.81 3.34 -7.05
CA LEU A 61 -12.20 3.47 -7.39
C LEU A 61 -13.05 2.51 -6.56
N GLY A 62 -12.63 1.27 -6.46
CA GLY A 62 -13.39 0.28 -5.72
C GLY A 62 -13.54 0.66 -4.25
N LEU A 63 -12.47 1.16 -3.65
CA LEU A 63 -12.52 1.55 -2.25
C LEU A 63 -13.38 2.79 -2.06
N ALA A 64 -13.27 3.75 -2.98
CA ALA A 64 -14.06 4.96 -2.90
C ALA A 64 -15.54 4.64 -3.01
N MET A 65 -15.89 3.70 -3.88
CA MET A 65 -17.28 3.31 -4.05
C MET A 65 -17.80 2.58 -2.82
N ALA A 66 -16.91 2.00 -2.04
CA ALA A 66 -17.29 1.35 -0.81
C ALA A 66 -17.29 2.31 0.38
N GLY A 67 -17.06 3.58 0.14
CA GLY A 67 -17.12 4.58 1.21
C GLY A 67 -15.83 4.75 1.98
N VAL A 68 -14.72 4.20 1.49
CA VAL A 68 -13.45 4.33 2.18
C VAL A 68 -12.77 5.61 1.71
N ASP A 69 -12.15 6.34 2.64
CA ASP A 69 -11.38 7.52 2.30
C ASP A 69 -10.04 7.03 1.76
N VAL A 70 -9.70 7.39 0.53
CA VAL A 70 -8.48 6.88 -0.11
C VAL A 70 -7.47 7.99 -0.26
N LYS A 71 -6.22 7.73 0.19
CA LYS A 71 -5.12 8.66 0.02
C LYS A 71 -4.14 8.03 -0.96
N THR A 72 -3.65 8.81 -1.90
CA THR A 72 -2.75 8.30 -2.92
C THR A 72 -1.46 9.11 -2.98
N PRO A 73 -0.65 9.06 -1.95
CA PRO A 73 0.58 9.84 -1.92
C PRO A 73 1.62 9.30 -2.89
N THR A 74 2.41 10.18 -3.46
CA THR A 74 3.55 9.76 -4.28
C THR A 74 4.74 9.66 -3.35
N VAL A 75 5.34 8.48 -3.28
CA VAL A 75 6.45 8.23 -2.39
C VAL A 75 7.76 8.37 -3.14
N LEU A 76 8.74 9.02 -2.51
CA LEU A 76 10.07 9.06 -3.08
C LEU A 76 10.72 7.73 -2.76
N LEU A 77 11.04 6.97 -3.79
CA LEU A 77 11.48 5.61 -3.60
C LEU A 77 12.77 5.50 -2.80
N THR A 78 13.69 6.43 -2.99
CA THR A 78 14.95 6.37 -2.25
C THR A 78 14.70 6.55 -0.76
N ARG A 79 13.73 7.36 -0.38
CA ARG A 79 13.44 7.54 1.03
C ARG A 79 12.80 6.29 1.61
N PHE A 80 11.99 5.61 0.82
CA PHE A 80 11.39 4.36 1.25
C PHE A 80 12.48 3.31 1.46
N ILE A 81 13.43 3.23 0.53
CA ILE A 81 14.50 2.25 0.64
C ILE A 81 15.33 2.52 1.90
N ASP A 82 15.63 3.79 2.17
CA ASP A 82 16.40 4.15 3.35
C ASP A 82 15.62 3.78 4.62
N TRP A 83 14.33 4.01 4.61
CA TRP A 83 13.51 3.69 5.78
C TRP A 83 13.49 2.17 6.01
N CYS A 84 13.41 1.38 4.94
CA CYS A 84 13.44 -0.05 5.07
C CYS A 84 14.75 -0.51 5.67
N ASP A 85 15.85 0.12 5.25
CA ASP A 85 17.16 -0.24 5.72
C ASP A 85 17.30 0.13 7.21
N GLU A 86 16.85 1.30 7.59
CA GLU A 86 16.93 1.75 8.97
C GLU A 86 16.09 0.91 9.90
N THR A 87 14.94 0.47 9.45
CA THR A 87 14.03 -0.26 10.31
C THR A 87 14.16 -1.76 10.16
N LYS A 88 15.07 -2.22 9.31
CA LYS A 88 15.27 -3.64 9.06
C LYS A 88 13.99 -4.28 8.53
N THR A 89 13.28 -3.53 7.70
CA THR A 89 12.04 -3.99 7.10
C THR A 89 12.30 -4.42 5.68
N ARG A 90 11.79 -5.58 5.29
CA ARG A 90 11.98 -6.04 3.93
C ARG A 90 11.08 -5.22 3.00
N PRO A 91 11.63 -4.69 1.91
CA PRO A 91 10.80 -3.92 0.98
C PRO A 91 9.70 -4.78 0.36
N GLY A 92 8.55 -4.19 0.19
CA GLY A 92 7.41 -4.85 -0.40
C GLY A 92 6.25 -3.88 -0.45
N GLU A 93 5.15 -4.31 -1.00
CA GLU A 93 4.01 -3.42 -1.18
C GLU A 93 3.43 -2.99 0.16
N ARG A 94 3.29 -3.90 1.12
CA ARG A 94 2.74 -3.52 2.41
C ARG A 94 3.68 -2.60 3.17
N ALA A 95 4.98 -2.80 3.03
CA ALA A 95 5.95 -1.92 3.66
C ALA A 95 5.85 -0.52 3.08
N LEU A 96 5.63 -0.43 1.77
CA LEU A 96 5.52 0.86 1.11
C LEU A 96 4.26 1.59 1.60
N GLU A 97 3.16 0.87 1.75
CA GLU A 97 1.95 1.48 2.24
C GLU A 97 2.12 1.97 3.67
N ALA A 98 2.81 1.18 4.51
CA ALA A 98 3.05 1.57 5.89
C ALA A 98 3.94 2.82 5.95
N PHE A 99 4.95 2.87 5.08
CA PHE A 99 5.83 4.03 5.02
C PHE A 99 5.01 5.27 4.61
N ALA A 100 4.17 5.12 3.59
CA ALA A 100 3.37 6.22 3.10
C ALA A 100 2.36 6.68 4.15
N ALA A 101 1.79 5.76 4.88
CA ALA A 101 0.77 6.08 5.87
C ALA A 101 1.32 6.91 7.00
N ARG A 102 2.62 6.84 7.25
CA ARG A 102 3.22 7.62 8.33
C ARG A 102 2.99 9.11 8.15
N SER A 103 2.97 9.56 6.90
CA SER A 103 2.81 10.99 6.64
C SER A 103 1.41 11.48 6.96
N TYR A 104 0.47 10.57 7.17
CA TYR A 104 -0.90 10.94 7.50
C TYR A 104 -1.23 10.62 8.95
N ASP A 105 -0.25 10.16 9.72
CA ASP A 105 -0.43 9.84 11.13
C ASP A 105 -1.56 8.81 11.30
N LEU A 106 -1.52 7.76 10.50
CA LEU A 106 -2.53 6.73 10.55
C LEU A 106 -2.04 5.49 11.27
N TRP A 107 -2.98 4.75 11.87
CA TRP A 107 -2.65 3.48 12.49
C TRP A 107 -3.08 2.37 11.58
N PRO A 108 -2.28 1.36 11.43
CA PRO A 108 -2.72 0.20 10.66
C PRO A 108 -3.85 -0.48 11.39
N VAL A 109 -4.90 -0.76 10.69
CA VAL A 109 -5.97 -1.54 11.23
C VAL A 109 -5.54 -2.96 11.04
N ARG A 110 -5.97 -3.88 11.80
CA ARG A 110 -5.60 -5.26 11.64
C ARG A 110 -5.80 -5.63 10.22
N ASP A 111 -4.82 -6.23 9.65
CA ASP A 111 -4.81 -6.52 8.29
C ASP A 111 -5.87 -7.36 7.85
N ASP A 112 -6.28 -8.22 8.63
CA ASP A 112 -7.25 -9.11 8.17
C ASP A 112 -8.01 -9.52 9.34
N ALA A 113 -9.06 -10.11 9.08
CA ALA A 113 -9.91 -10.52 10.08
C ALA A 113 -9.28 -11.48 10.96
N ALA A 114 -8.41 -12.24 10.42
CA ALA A 114 -7.77 -13.23 11.19
C ALA A 114 -7.02 -12.55 12.24
N GLY A 115 -6.33 -11.53 11.85
CA GLY A 115 -5.57 -10.85 12.79
C GLY A 115 -6.48 -10.30 13.81
N ALA A 116 -7.57 -9.84 13.39
CA ALA A 116 -8.47 -9.24 14.26
C ALA A 116 -8.92 -10.22 15.22
N LEU A 117 -9.17 -11.38 14.79
CA LEU A 117 -9.60 -12.32 15.62
C LEU A 117 -8.67 -12.65 16.57
N GLY A 118 -7.52 -12.75 16.16
CA GLY A 118 -6.52 -13.16 17.02
C GLY A 118 -6.54 -12.36 18.20
N GLN A 119 -6.95 -11.22 18.09
CA GLN A 119 -6.86 -10.44 19.09
C GLN A 119 -7.87 -10.48 19.92
N LYS A 120 -8.79 -10.89 19.57
CA LYS A 120 -9.76 -10.87 20.31
C LYS A 120 -9.61 -11.54 21.41
N ARG A 121 -8.94 -12.15 21.52
CA ARG A 121 -8.84 -12.86 22.50
C ARG A 121 -8.30 -12.27 23.50
N HIS A 122 -8.26 -11.53 23.55
CA HIS A 122 -7.71 -10.99 24.43
C HIS A 122 -8.02 -10.27 24.84
#